data_67006966ba26b05d9cd9288a333c0d82
#
_entry.id   67006966ba26b05d9cd9288a333c0d82
#
_cell.length_a   1.000
_cell.length_b   1.000
_cell.length_c   1.000
_cell.angle_alpha   90.00
_cell.angle_beta   90.00
_cell.angle_gamma   90.00
#
_symmetry.space_group_name_H-M   'P 1'
#
loop_
_entity.id
_entity.type
_entity.pdbx_description
1 polymer ?
#
loop_
_entity_poly.entity_id
_entity_poly.type
_entity_poly.pdbx_seq_one_letter_code
_entity_poly.pdbx_strand_id
1 'polypeptide(L)'
;MGVVIVTGGSRGIGADICRLAARRGYSVCVNYLRGEKEANEVVEGIMESDGRAISVKADVTIEADVSRMFDEATSKLGPITALVNNAGWGGQHGPIESWQIAATRKLIELNLLGPMICSREAVKRMARKHGGQGGDIVNISSAAARTGAPGVFVHYAATKGGLDVFTTGLAKEVAKEGIRVNAVRPGYVRTEMYEEDLRQSPDWVRANIASIPVGRIAEVRDVSAVVLWLLSAEASYVTGSIVDISGGRDTQ
;
A
#
# COMPACT_ATOMS: atom_id res chain seq x y z
N MET A 1 16.00 13.28 4.53
CA MET A 1 14.56 12.90 4.62
C MET A 1 14.35 12.00 5.83
N GLY A 2 13.11 11.77 6.26
CA GLY A 2 12.83 10.93 7.43
C GLY A 2 12.73 9.43 7.13
N VAL A 3 11.99 8.70 7.96
CA VAL A 3 11.79 7.27 7.83
C VAL A 3 10.45 6.98 7.15
N VAL A 4 10.45 6.07 6.17
CA VAL A 4 9.23 5.49 5.60
C VAL A 4 9.07 4.03 6.02
N ILE A 5 7.87 3.67 6.48
CA ILE A 5 7.45 2.28 6.68
C ILE A 5 6.63 1.86 5.46
N VAL A 6 7.01 0.72 4.85
CA VAL A 6 6.27 0.13 3.73
C VAL A 6 5.77 -1.24 4.16
N THR A 7 4.45 -1.38 4.34
CA THR A 7 3.87 -2.68 4.69
C THR A 7 3.84 -3.61 3.47
N GLY A 8 4.16 -4.89 3.66
CA GLY A 8 4.30 -5.83 2.56
C GLY A 8 5.41 -5.44 1.58
N GLY A 9 6.55 -4.94 2.11
CA GLY A 9 7.66 -4.39 1.33
C GLY A 9 8.61 -5.43 0.71
N SER A 10 8.39 -6.74 0.91
CA SER A 10 9.32 -7.78 0.47
C SER A 10 9.29 -8.08 -1.04
N ARG A 11 8.19 -7.75 -1.76
CA ARG A 11 8.02 -8.08 -3.18
C ARG A 11 7.08 -7.11 -3.90
N GLY A 12 7.00 -7.26 -5.22
CA GLY A 12 6.07 -6.53 -6.09
C GLY A 12 6.16 -5.01 -5.93
N ILE A 13 5.00 -4.35 -5.85
CA ILE A 13 4.90 -2.89 -5.71
C ILE A 13 5.62 -2.41 -4.45
N GLY A 14 5.45 -3.12 -3.31
CA GLY A 14 6.06 -2.73 -2.04
C GLY A 14 7.59 -2.70 -2.10
N ALA A 15 8.23 -3.70 -2.71
CA ALA A 15 9.67 -3.77 -2.86
C ALA A 15 10.21 -2.64 -3.77
N ASP A 16 9.50 -2.32 -4.86
CA ASP A 16 9.91 -1.21 -5.74
C ASP A 16 9.74 0.15 -5.05
N ILE A 17 8.67 0.32 -4.24
CA ILE A 17 8.48 1.51 -3.39
C ILE A 17 9.65 1.64 -2.41
N CYS A 18 10.06 0.56 -1.72
CA CYS A 18 11.19 0.57 -0.79
C CYS A 18 12.48 1.04 -1.47
N ARG A 19 12.83 0.42 -2.61
CA ARG A 19 14.04 0.78 -3.37
C ARG A 19 13.99 2.22 -3.89
N LEU A 20 12.82 2.67 -4.37
CA LEU A 20 12.67 4.04 -4.88
C LEU A 20 12.71 5.07 -3.76
N ALA A 21 12.11 4.78 -2.58
CA ALA A 21 12.15 5.64 -1.41
C ALA A 21 13.59 5.84 -0.91
N ALA A 22 14.37 4.75 -0.85
CA ALA A 22 15.79 4.82 -0.49
C ALA A 22 16.59 5.73 -1.45
N ARG A 23 16.40 5.57 -2.77
CA ARG A 23 17.01 6.45 -3.78
C ARG A 23 16.61 7.92 -3.64
N ARG A 24 15.45 8.20 -3.02
CA ARG A 24 15.02 9.56 -2.70
C ARG A 24 15.46 10.04 -1.31
N GLY A 25 16.31 9.28 -0.62
CA GLY A 25 16.94 9.64 0.65
C GLY A 25 16.11 9.31 1.91
N TYR A 26 15.06 8.49 1.79
CA TYR A 26 14.40 7.94 2.97
C TYR A 26 15.22 6.80 3.58
N SER A 27 15.24 6.72 4.91
CA SER A 27 15.54 5.47 5.60
C SER A 27 14.29 4.58 5.55
N VAL A 28 14.44 3.28 5.21
CA VAL A 28 13.30 2.43 4.84
C VAL A 28 13.12 1.29 5.83
N CYS A 29 11.93 1.18 6.40
CA CYS A 29 11.47 -0.02 7.11
C CYS A 29 10.67 -0.90 6.14
N VAL A 30 11.26 -2.04 5.76
CA VAL A 30 10.66 -3.07 4.90
C VAL A 30 9.88 -4.03 5.80
N ASN A 31 8.55 -3.85 5.91
CA ASN A 31 7.73 -4.79 6.65
C ASN A 31 7.39 -6.02 5.81
N TYR A 32 7.38 -7.17 6.45
CA TYR A 32 6.92 -8.44 5.90
C TYR A 32 6.23 -9.30 6.97
N LEU A 33 5.33 -10.18 6.57
CA LEU A 33 4.81 -11.27 7.39
C LEU A 33 5.43 -12.60 6.98
N ARG A 34 5.52 -12.83 5.68
CA ARG A 34 6.17 -13.97 5.01
C ARG A 34 7.18 -13.43 4.00
N GLY A 35 8.15 -14.26 3.61
CA GLY A 35 9.18 -13.83 2.67
C GLY A 35 10.30 -13.03 3.35
N GLU A 36 10.88 -13.58 4.43
CA GLU A 36 12.01 -12.98 5.14
C GLU A 36 13.24 -12.83 4.24
N LYS A 37 13.53 -13.85 3.42
CA LYS A 37 14.63 -13.82 2.46
C LYS A 37 14.46 -12.66 1.48
N GLU A 38 13.29 -12.55 0.86
CA GLU A 38 12.99 -11.49 -0.11
C GLU A 38 13.03 -10.09 0.54
N ALA A 39 12.57 -9.96 1.79
CA ALA A 39 12.66 -8.71 2.53
C ALA A 39 14.13 -8.32 2.79
N ASN A 40 14.97 -9.28 3.15
CA ASN A 40 16.40 -9.06 3.35
C ASN A 40 17.12 -8.72 2.05
N GLU A 41 16.79 -9.36 0.93
CA GLU A 41 17.31 -9.00 -0.41
C GLU A 41 16.96 -7.55 -0.80
N VAL A 42 15.77 -7.06 -0.41
CA VAL A 42 15.42 -5.66 -0.61
C VAL A 42 16.28 -4.74 0.24
N VAL A 43 16.50 -5.09 1.51
CA VAL A 43 17.36 -4.32 2.43
C VAL A 43 18.80 -4.30 1.95
N GLU A 44 19.37 -5.45 1.59
CA GLU A 44 20.73 -5.58 1.06
C GLU A 44 20.95 -4.72 -0.18
N GLY A 45 20.06 -4.79 -1.18
CA GLY A 45 20.14 -3.96 -2.38
C GLY A 45 19.98 -2.45 -2.12
N ILE A 46 19.29 -2.06 -1.05
CA ILE A 46 19.24 -0.66 -0.61
C ILE A 46 20.57 -0.26 0.03
N MET A 47 21.15 -1.10 0.87
CA MET A 47 22.42 -0.83 1.57
C MET A 47 23.61 -0.83 0.60
N GLU A 48 23.63 -1.69 -0.40
CA GLU A 48 24.64 -1.68 -1.49
C GLU A 48 24.63 -0.38 -2.31
N SER A 49 23.51 0.35 -2.27
CA SER A 49 23.36 1.66 -2.92
C SER A 49 23.50 2.84 -1.94
N ASP A 50 24.24 2.65 -0.84
CA ASP A 50 24.47 3.64 0.23
C ASP A 50 23.19 4.12 0.94
N GLY A 51 22.09 3.38 0.81
CA GLY A 51 20.83 3.66 1.50
C GLY A 51 20.81 3.06 2.92
N ARG A 52 19.78 3.44 3.71
CA ARG A 52 19.55 2.89 5.05
C ARG A 52 18.23 2.13 5.07
N ALA A 53 18.26 0.86 5.42
CA ALA A 53 17.04 0.05 5.54
C ALA A 53 17.15 -1.00 6.63
N ILE A 54 15.99 -1.43 7.14
CA ILE A 54 15.82 -2.61 7.99
C ILE A 54 14.63 -3.43 7.49
N SER A 55 14.67 -4.74 7.70
CA SER A 55 13.52 -5.61 7.56
C SER A 55 12.87 -5.86 8.92
N VAL A 56 11.53 -5.79 9.00
CA VAL A 56 10.79 -6.05 10.25
C VAL A 56 9.63 -6.98 10.00
N LYS A 57 9.65 -8.14 10.66
CA LYS A 57 8.53 -9.08 10.64
C LYS A 57 7.41 -8.58 11.55
N ALA A 58 6.24 -8.33 10.98
CA ALA A 58 5.04 -7.95 11.73
C ALA A 58 3.78 -8.30 10.93
N ASP A 59 2.77 -8.83 11.60
CA ASP A 59 1.42 -8.98 11.07
C ASP A 59 0.66 -7.66 11.26
N VAL A 60 0.30 -7.00 10.17
CA VAL A 60 -0.40 -5.70 10.21
C VAL A 60 -1.82 -5.80 10.77
N THR A 61 -2.36 -7.00 10.91
CA THR A 61 -3.67 -7.25 11.53
C THR A 61 -3.59 -7.33 13.06
N ILE A 62 -2.37 -7.41 13.63
CA ILE A 62 -2.11 -7.53 15.06
C ILE A 62 -1.54 -6.20 15.60
N GLU A 63 -2.31 -5.53 16.45
CA GLU A 63 -1.95 -4.22 17.01
C GLU A 63 -0.58 -4.20 17.71
N ALA A 64 -0.26 -5.23 18.51
CA ALA A 64 1.01 -5.33 19.20
C ALA A 64 2.21 -5.46 18.24
N ASP A 65 2.05 -6.19 17.14
CA ASP A 65 3.06 -6.33 16.09
C ASP A 65 3.31 -5.00 15.38
N VAL A 66 2.23 -4.28 15.06
CA VAL A 66 2.33 -2.96 14.42
C VAL A 66 3.04 -1.98 15.35
N SER A 67 2.65 -1.89 16.63
CA SER A 67 3.33 -1.01 17.60
C SER A 67 4.82 -1.31 17.68
N ARG A 68 5.19 -2.59 17.85
CA ARG A 68 6.58 -3.05 17.89
C ARG A 68 7.35 -2.68 16.61
N MET A 69 6.74 -2.85 15.42
CA MET A 69 7.36 -2.47 14.15
C MET A 69 7.68 -0.97 14.10
N PHE A 70 6.77 -0.12 14.51
CA PHE A 70 6.99 1.32 14.56
C PHE A 70 8.06 1.71 15.58
N ASP A 71 8.10 1.09 16.75
CA ASP A 71 9.11 1.33 17.78
C ASP A 71 10.50 0.91 17.29
N GLU A 72 10.63 -0.25 16.66
CA GLU A 72 11.87 -0.74 16.10
C GLU A 72 12.36 0.16 14.95
N ALA A 73 11.47 0.57 14.04
CA ALA A 73 11.80 1.49 12.96
C ALA A 73 12.27 2.84 13.51
N THR A 74 11.58 3.39 14.52
CA THR A 74 11.98 4.65 15.16
C THR A 74 13.33 4.55 15.84
N SER A 75 13.58 3.47 16.58
CA SER A 75 14.84 3.26 17.31
C SER A 75 16.05 3.11 16.38
N LYS A 76 15.89 2.37 15.26
CA LYS A 76 16.99 2.04 14.37
C LYS A 76 17.23 3.06 13.25
N LEU A 77 16.16 3.72 12.79
CA LEU A 77 16.22 4.58 11.60
C LEU A 77 15.96 6.05 11.93
N GLY A 78 15.24 6.36 12.99
CA GLY A 78 14.87 7.71 13.38
C GLY A 78 13.36 8.00 13.28
N PRO A 79 12.97 9.28 13.34
CA PRO A 79 11.55 9.67 13.34
C PRO A 79 10.81 9.22 12.09
N ILE A 80 9.63 8.60 12.28
CA ILE A 80 8.75 8.21 11.18
C ILE A 80 8.13 9.46 10.57
N THR A 81 8.25 9.61 9.25
CA THR A 81 7.66 10.71 8.50
C THR A 81 6.78 10.25 7.35
N ALA A 82 6.79 8.95 7.03
CA ALA A 82 5.94 8.40 5.98
C ALA A 82 5.49 6.97 6.30
N LEU A 83 4.28 6.64 5.84
CA LEU A 83 3.72 5.29 5.86
C LEU A 83 3.14 4.96 4.48
N VAL A 84 3.48 3.79 3.95
CA VAL A 84 2.80 3.22 2.78
C VAL A 84 2.11 1.94 3.20
N ASN A 85 0.78 1.96 3.24
CA ASN A 85 -0.05 0.78 3.45
C ASN A 85 -0.18 0.02 2.12
N ASN A 86 0.72 -0.93 1.90
CA ASN A 86 0.76 -1.73 0.69
C ASN A 86 0.41 -3.21 0.94
N ALA A 87 0.57 -3.73 2.14
CA ALA A 87 0.20 -5.11 2.45
C ALA A 87 -1.26 -5.39 2.06
N GLY A 88 -1.47 -6.47 1.32
CA GLY A 88 -2.80 -6.83 0.85
C GLY A 88 -2.83 -8.17 0.13
N TRP A 89 -4.03 -8.68 -0.06
CA TRP A 89 -4.34 -9.93 -0.75
C TRP A 89 -5.60 -9.77 -1.59
N GLY A 90 -5.65 -10.39 -2.79
CA GLY A 90 -6.80 -10.35 -3.71
C GLY A 90 -8.00 -11.19 -3.24
N GLY A 91 -7.75 -12.21 -2.40
CA GLY A 91 -8.80 -13.14 -1.99
C GLY A 91 -8.99 -14.28 -2.98
N GLN A 92 -10.06 -15.05 -2.79
CA GLN A 92 -10.49 -16.11 -3.68
C GLN A 92 -11.41 -15.54 -4.76
N HIS A 93 -11.23 -15.94 -6.01
CA HIS A 93 -12.14 -15.57 -7.09
C HIS A 93 -13.42 -16.39 -7.02
N GLY A 94 -14.54 -15.79 -7.39
CA GLY A 94 -15.82 -16.46 -7.54
C GLY A 94 -17.02 -15.55 -7.22
N PRO A 95 -18.22 -16.00 -7.61
CA PRO A 95 -19.46 -15.31 -7.28
C PRO A 95 -19.76 -15.39 -5.77
N ILE A 96 -20.59 -14.49 -5.28
CA ILE A 96 -20.84 -14.29 -3.83
C ILE A 96 -21.26 -15.57 -3.10
N GLU A 97 -22.04 -16.42 -3.73
CA GLU A 97 -22.52 -17.68 -3.16
C GLU A 97 -21.41 -18.72 -2.93
N SER A 98 -20.25 -18.56 -3.58
CA SER A 98 -19.10 -19.47 -3.43
C SER A 98 -18.11 -19.04 -2.33
N TRP A 99 -18.33 -17.88 -1.68
CA TRP A 99 -17.36 -17.35 -0.75
C TRP A 99 -17.24 -18.16 0.54
N GLN A 100 -16.01 -18.34 0.97
CA GLN A 100 -15.72 -18.85 2.30
C GLN A 100 -15.63 -17.68 3.28
N ILE A 101 -16.59 -17.56 4.19
CA ILE A 101 -16.67 -16.43 5.14
C ILE A 101 -15.41 -16.27 5.99
N ALA A 102 -14.75 -17.39 6.37
CA ALA A 102 -13.49 -17.32 7.11
C ALA A 102 -12.36 -16.66 6.29
N ALA A 103 -12.29 -16.91 4.98
CA ALA A 103 -11.34 -16.27 4.08
C ALA A 103 -11.69 -14.79 3.86
N THR A 104 -12.97 -14.47 3.71
CA THR A 104 -13.47 -13.10 3.60
C THR A 104 -13.15 -12.26 4.85
N ARG A 105 -13.28 -12.84 6.07
CA ARG A 105 -12.86 -12.16 7.31
C ARG A 105 -11.38 -11.79 7.29
N LYS A 106 -10.50 -12.74 6.94
CA LYS A 106 -9.05 -12.49 6.81
C LYS A 106 -8.72 -11.42 5.76
N LEU A 107 -9.48 -11.40 4.67
CA LEU A 107 -9.33 -10.38 3.63
C LEU A 107 -9.66 -8.98 4.16
N ILE A 108 -10.76 -8.84 4.90
CA ILE A 108 -11.17 -7.56 5.52
C ILE A 108 -10.15 -7.13 6.58
N GLU A 109 -9.71 -8.05 7.42
CA GLU A 109 -8.67 -7.78 8.43
C GLU A 109 -7.38 -7.27 7.80
N LEU A 110 -6.89 -7.94 6.74
CA LEU A 110 -5.64 -7.55 6.09
C LEU A 110 -5.79 -6.26 5.29
N ASN A 111 -6.80 -6.17 4.41
CA ASN A 111 -6.88 -5.10 3.40
C ASN A 111 -7.51 -3.80 3.92
N LEU A 112 -8.25 -3.84 5.03
CA LEU A 112 -8.94 -2.68 5.57
C LEU A 112 -8.52 -2.38 7.01
N LEU A 113 -8.66 -3.34 7.94
CA LEU A 113 -8.32 -3.12 9.34
C LEU A 113 -6.80 -2.89 9.53
N GLY A 114 -5.96 -3.68 8.84
CA GLY A 114 -4.50 -3.53 8.91
C GLY A 114 -4.01 -2.11 8.56
N PRO A 115 -4.40 -1.54 7.42
CA PRO A 115 -4.13 -0.14 7.09
C PRO A 115 -4.64 0.86 8.14
N MET A 116 -5.81 0.62 8.77
CA MET A 116 -6.33 1.47 9.84
C MET A 116 -5.44 1.41 11.09
N ILE A 117 -5.01 0.22 11.51
CA ILE A 117 -4.10 0.02 12.65
C ILE A 117 -2.77 0.72 12.37
N CYS A 118 -2.15 0.49 11.22
CA CYS A 118 -0.89 1.13 10.84
C CYS A 118 -1.01 2.66 10.78
N SER A 119 -2.11 3.17 10.19
CA SER A 119 -2.34 4.62 10.11
C SER A 119 -2.52 5.24 11.49
N ARG A 120 -3.25 4.57 12.41
CA ARG A 120 -3.38 5.02 13.81
C ARG A 120 -2.01 5.13 14.49
N GLU A 121 -1.14 4.14 14.33
CA GLU A 121 0.22 4.18 14.89
C GLU A 121 1.08 5.27 14.24
N ALA A 122 0.95 5.49 12.94
CA ALA A 122 1.62 6.58 12.24
C ALA A 122 1.17 7.95 12.79
N VAL A 123 -0.15 8.17 12.91
CA VAL A 123 -0.70 9.43 13.45
C VAL A 123 -0.20 9.69 14.87
N LYS A 124 -0.14 8.70 15.77
CA LYS A 124 0.40 8.85 17.13
C LYS A 124 1.85 9.39 17.15
N ARG A 125 2.66 9.06 16.15
CA ARG A 125 4.08 9.45 16.07
C ARG A 125 4.33 10.68 15.22
N MET A 126 3.48 10.93 14.21
CA MET A 126 3.69 12.01 13.25
C MET A 126 2.93 13.29 13.62
N ALA A 127 1.79 13.21 14.33
CA ALA A 127 0.95 14.35 14.60
C ALA A 127 1.62 15.39 15.50
N ARG A 128 1.49 16.67 15.14
CA ARG A 128 2.09 17.80 15.87
C ARG A 128 1.63 17.87 17.32
N LYS A 129 0.37 17.58 17.61
CA LYS A 129 -0.19 17.53 18.97
C LYS A 129 0.47 16.48 19.87
N HIS A 130 1.19 15.51 19.28
CA HIS A 130 1.95 14.49 20.00
C HIS A 130 3.47 14.72 19.93
N GLY A 131 3.92 15.91 19.46
CA GLY A 131 5.34 16.25 19.31
C GLY A 131 5.96 15.79 17.99
N GLY A 132 5.17 15.24 17.07
CA GLY A 132 5.61 14.89 15.73
C GLY A 132 5.78 16.12 14.82
N GLN A 133 6.38 15.91 13.64
CA GLN A 133 6.65 16.97 12.67
C GLN A 133 5.66 16.98 11.49
N GLY A 134 4.62 16.16 11.53
CA GLY A 134 3.76 15.86 10.41
C GLY A 134 4.33 14.73 9.55
N GLY A 135 3.77 14.51 8.38
CA GLY A 135 4.22 13.48 7.44
C GLY A 135 3.17 13.05 6.44
N ASP A 136 3.38 11.89 5.83
CA ASP A 136 2.57 11.43 4.71
C ASP A 136 2.13 9.97 4.87
N ILE A 137 0.88 9.70 4.55
CA ILE A 137 0.33 8.34 4.48
C ILE A 137 -0.19 8.11 3.07
N VAL A 138 0.27 7.02 2.43
CA VAL A 138 -0.25 6.59 1.12
C VAL A 138 -0.82 5.17 1.24
N ASN A 139 -2.08 5.02 0.88
CA ASN A 139 -2.79 3.75 0.86
C ASN A 139 -2.81 3.15 -0.56
N ILE A 140 -2.39 1.89 -0.69
CA ILE A 140 -2.50 1.17 -1.97
C ILE A 140 -3.89 0.55 -2.04
N SER A 141 -4.79 1.25 -2.73
CA SER A 141 -6.13 0.79 -3.06
C SER A 141 -6.13 -0.09 -4.31
N SER A 142 -7.15 -0.02 -5.14
CA SER A 142 -7.26 -0.76 -6.40
C SER A 142 -8.32 -0.14 -7.30
N ALA A 143 -8.17 -0.27 -8.61
CA ALA A 143 -9.22 0.00 -9.58
C ALA A 143 -10.51 -0.80 -9.30
N ALA A 144 -10.40 -1.96 -8.65
CA ALA A 144 -11.54 -2.75 -8.19
C ALA A 144 -12.49 -1.97 -7.27
N ALA A 145 -11.98 -0.99 -6.50
CA ALA A 145 -12.80 -0.11 -5.66
C ALA A 145 -13.86 0.68 -6.46
N ARG A 146 -13.59 0.96 -7.73
CA ARG A 146 -14.53 1.65 -8.64
C ARG A 146 -15.38 0.68 -9.44
N THR A 147 -14.77 -0.38 -9.98
CA THR A 147 -15.44 -1.31 -10.88
C THR A 147 -16.33 -2.32 -10.15
N GLY A 148 -16.10 -2.52 -8.84
CA GLY A 148 -16.80 -3.53 -8.04
C GLY A 148 -16.37 -4.96 -8.35
N ALA A 149 -15.63 -5.22 -9.46
CA ALA A 149 -15.17 -6.54 -9.91
C ALA A 149 -16.23 -7.65 -9.83
N PRO A 150 -17.40 -7.45 -10.48
CA PRO A 150 -18.55 -8.34 -10.35
C PRO A 150 -18.23 -9.77 -10.81
N GLY A 151 -18.77 -10.76 -10.10
CA GLY A 151 -18.61 -12.19 -10.41
C GLY A 151 -17.23 -12.78 -10.08
N VAL A 152 -16.25 -11.95 -9.72
CA VAL A 152 -14.86 -12.39 -9.49
C VAL A 152 -14.42 -12.12 -8.05
N PHE A 153 -14.34 -10.88 -7.59
CA PHE A 153 -13.88 -10.57 -6.23
C PHE A 153 -14.51 -9.29 -5.64
N VAL A 154 -15.84 -9.25 -5.61
CA VAL A 154 -16.62 -8.13 -5.02
C VAL A 154 -16.22 -7.83 -3.57
N HIS A 155 -15.88 -8.84 -2.77
CA HIS A 155 -15.40 -8.69 -1.40
C HIS A 155 -14.05 -7.94 -1.31
N TYR A 156 -13.12 -8.20 -2.25
CA TYR A 156 -11.88 -7.43 -2.36
C TYR A 156 -12.18 -5.97 -2.74
N ALA A 157 -13.03 -5.78 -3.75
CA ALA A 157 -13.48 -4.45 -4.17
C ALA A 157 -14.09 -3.66 -3.00
N ALA A 158 -14.91 -4.30 -2.17
CA ALA A 158 -15.50 -3.69 -0.97
C ALA A 158 -14.42 -3.24 0.04
N THR A 159 -13.36 -4.05 0.27
CA THR A 159 -12.26 -3.64 1.16
C THR A 159 -11.51 -2.43 0.62
N LYS A 160 -11.28 -2.37 -0.68
CA LYS A 160 -10.57 -1.26 -1.32
C LYS A 160 -11.43 0.01 -1.42
N GLY A 161 -12.75 -0.13 -1.63
CA GLY A 161 -13.69 0.98 -1.51
C GLY A 161 -13.76 1.55 -0.09
N GLY A 162 -13.78 0.67 0.92
CA GLY A 162 -13.67 1.07 2.33
C GLY A 162 -12.37 1.83 2.63
N LEU A 163 -11.24 1.38 2.06
CA LEU A 163 -9.95 2.05 2.20
C LEU A 163 -9.92 3.45 1.56
N ASP A 164 -10.62 3.65 0.44
CA ASP A 164 -10.76 4.94 -0.21
C ASP A 164 -11.54 5.94 0.66
N VAL A 165 -12.66 5.48 1.23
CA VAL A 165 -13.45 6.31 2.17
C VAL A 165 -12.65 6.62 3.43
N PHE A 166 -11.95 5.63 3.99
CA PHE A 166 -11.05 5.82 5.12
C PHE A 166 -9.96 6.86 4.82
N THR A 167 -9.34 6.79 3.65
CA THR A 167 -8.33 7.77 3.18
C THR A 167 -8.89 9.19 3.22
N THR A 168 -10.07 9.40 2.65
CA THR A 168 -10.72 10.71 2.58
C THR A 168 -11.09 11.25 3.96
N GLY A 169 -11.60 10.39 4.84
CA GLY A 169 -11.98 10.74 6.21
C GLY A 169 -10.76 11.11 7.05
N LEU A 170 -9.75 10.23 7.06
CA LEU A 170 -8.52 10.45 7.83
C LEU A 170 -7.77 11.70 7.37
N ALA A 171 -7.70 11.95 6.05
CA ALA A 171 -7.06 13.15 5.52
C ALA A 171 -7.62 14.44 6.12
N LYS A 172 -8.95 14.54 6.22
CA LYS A 172 -9.64 15.71 6.80
C LYS A 172 -9.38 15.81 8.31
N GLU A 173 -9.33 14.67 9.01
CA GLU A 173 -9.14 14.62 10.46
C GLU A 173 -7.73 15.08 10.87
N VAL A 174 -6.70 14.65 10.13
CA VAL A 174 -5.29 14.88 10.53
C VAL A 174 -4.58 16.01 9.79
N ALA A 175 -5.25 16.72 8.87
CA ALA A 175 -4.63 17.78 8.08
C ALA A 175 -4.01 18.89 8.94
N LYS A 176 -4.67 19.31 10.02
CA LYS A 176 -4.18 20.33 10.95
C LYS A 176 -2.96 19.88 11.77
N GLU A 177 -2.77 18.57 11.84
CA GLU A 177 -1.61 17.95 12.49
C GLU A 177 -0.38 17.85 11.58
N GLY A 178 -0.48 18.40 10.36
CA GLY A 178 0.58 18.38 9.36
C GLY A 178 0.73 17.04 8.65
N ILE A 179 -0.29 16.18 8.67
CA ILE A 179 -0.28 14.87 8.02
C ILE A 179 -1.17 14.91 6.78
N ARG A 180 -0.60 14.53 5.62
CA ARG A 180 -1.35 14.32 4.39
C ARG A 180 -1.64 12.82 4.24
N VAL A 181 -2.84 12.50 3.76
CA VAL A 181 -3.26 11.11 3.54
C VAL A 181 -3.87 11.01 2.15
N ASN A 182 -3.31 10.14 1.31
CA ASN A 182 -3.77 9.92 -0.06
C ASN A 182 -3.84 8.42 -0.37
N ALA A 183 -4.47 8.07 -1.47
CA ALA A 183 -4.46 6.71 -1.99
C ALA A 183 -4.11 6.68 -3.47
N VAL A 184 -3.66 5.52 -3.92
CA VAL A 184 -3.55 5.20 -5.34
C VAL A 184 -4.41 3.98 -5.66
N ARG A 185 -5.02 3.95 -6.84
CA ARG A 185 -5.78 2.81 -7.37
C ARG A 185 -5.04 2.21 -8.57
N PRO A 186 -4.13 1.28 -8.36
CA PRO A 186 -3.53 0.54 -9.47
C PRO A 186 -4.59 -0.28 -10.21
N GLY A 187 -4.47 -0.35 -11.54
CA GLY A 187 -5.12 -1.35 -12.37
C GLY A 187 -4.35 -2.68 -12.34
N TYR A 188 -4.20 -3.33 -13.49
CA TYR A 188 -3.36 -4.51 -13.63
C TYR A 188 -1.89 -4.12 -13.63
N VAL A 189 -1.14 -4.67 -12.67
CA VAL A 189 0.30 -4.46 -12.48
C VAL A 189 1.01 -5.80 -12.53
N ARG A 190 2.11 -5.92 -13.26
CA ARG A 190 2.92 -7.13 -13.36
C ARG A 190 3.52 -7.50 -12.01
N THR A 191 2.86 -8.39 -11.28
CA THR A 191 3.19 -8.85 -9.93
C THR A 191 2.77 -10.30 -9.77
N GLU A 192 3.19 -10.95 -8.69
CA GLU A 192 2.70 -12.30 -8.35
C GLU A 192 1.18 -12.37 -8.19
N MET A 193 0.56 -11.28 -7.69
CA MET A 193 -0.90 -11.18 -7.57
C MET A 193 -1.57 -11.24 -8.96
N TYR A 194 -1.01 -10.54 -9.95
CA TYR A 194 -1.48 -10.61 -11.34
C TYR A 194 -1.38 -12.03 -11.92
N GLU A 195 -0.26 -12.72 -11.65
CA GLU A 195 -0.08 -14.10 -12.12
C GLU A 195 -1.10 -15.05 -11.45
N GLU A 196 -1.43 -14.81 -10.18
CA GLU A 196 -2.48 -15.55 -9.47
C GLU A 196 -3.88 -15.28 -10.05
N ASP A 197 -4.21 -14.01 -10.30
CA ASP A 197 -5.48 -13.61 -10.92
C ASP A 197 -5.61 -14.24 -12.33
N LEU A 198 -4.53 -14.26 -13.09
CA LEU A 198 -4.50 -14.88 -14.43
C LEU A 198 -4.71 -16.40 -14.36
N ARG A 199 -4.22 -17.08 -13.32
CA ARG A 199 -4.48 -18.52 -13.10
C ARG A 199 -5.92 -18.80 -12.70
N GLN A 200 -6.50 -17.97 -11.83
CA GLN A 200 -7.85 -18.18 -11.30
C GLN A 200 -8.95 -17.78 -12.30
N SER A 201 -8.75 -16.73 -13.09
CA SER A 201 -9.77 -16.17 -13.98
C SER A 201 -9.17 -15.65 -15.28
N PRO A 202 -8.58 -16.52 -16.12
CA PRO A 202 -7.77 -16.12 -17.29
C PRO A 202 -8.54 -15.29 -18.32
N ASP A 203 -9.75 -15.67 -18.65
CA ASP A 203 -10.53 -14.99 -19.70
C ASP A 203 -11.00 -13.61 -19.23
N TRP A 204 -11.39 -13.51 -17.96
CA TRP A 204 -11.77 -12.24 -17.35
C TRP A 204 -10.57 -11.28 -17.30
N VAL A 205 -9.39 -11.75 -16.90
CA VAL A 205 -8.15 -10.95 -16.86
C VAL A 205 -7.78 -10.49 -18.28
N ARG A 206 -7.77 -11.39 -19.28
CA ARG A 206 -7.43 -11.04 -20.66
C ARG A 206 -8.38 -10.00 -21.26
N ALA A 207 -9.70 -10.16 -21.03
CA ALA A 207 -10.69 -9.20 -21.50
C ALA A 207 -10.47 -7.81 -20.89
N ASN A 208 -10.14 -7.75 -19.60
CA ASN A 208 -9.88 -6.48 -18.93
C ASN A 208 -8.57 -5.83 -19.41
N ILE A 209 -7.51 -6.61 -19.67
CA ILE A 209 -6.26 -6.09 -20.23
C ILE A 209 -6.47 -5.50 -21.61
N ALA A 210 -7.25 -6.18 -22.46
CA ALA A 210 -7.58 -5.70 -23.81
C ALA A 210 -8.33 -4.35 -23.79
N SER A 211 -8.99 -4.02 -22.68
CA SER A 211 -9.71 -2.75 -22.50
C SER A 211 -8.85 -1.59 -21.99
N ILE A 212 -7.55 -1.80 -21.73
CA ILE A 212 -6.66 -0.73 -21.24
C ILE A 212 -6.29 0.23 -22.37
N PRO A 213 -6.69 1.52 -22.33
CA PRO A 213 -6.42 2.46 -23.42
C PRO A 213 -4.93 2.66 -23.72
N VAL A 214 -4.06 2.61 -22.71
CA VAL A 214 -2.58 2.70 -22.88
C VAL A 214 -2.00 1.48 -23.59
N GLY A 215 -2.75 0.38 -23.77
CA GLY A 215 -2.37 -0.80 -24.52
C GLY A 215 -1.40 -1.76 -23.82
N ARG A 216 -1.13 -1.57 -22.53
CA ARG A 216 -0.27 -2.46 -21.74
C ARG A 216 -0.73 -2.54 -20.29
N ILE A 217 -0.35 -3.61 -19.59
CA ILE A 217 -0.39 -3.67 -18.13
C ILE A 217 0.71 -2.77 -17.54
N ALA A 218 0.49 -2.27 -16.33
CA ALA A 218 1.49 -1.46 -15.64
C ALA A 218 2.65 -2.32 -15.14
N GLU A 219 3.84 -1.73 -15.10
CA GLU A 219 4.96 -2.25 -14.33
C GLU A 219 4.88 -1.70 -12.89
N VAL A 220 5.54 -2.36 -11.93
CA VAL A 220 5.54 -1.90 -10.53
C VAL A 220 6.02 -0.45 -10.41
N ARG A 221 6.92 -0.03 -11.32
CA ARG A 221 7.46 1.33 -11.37
C ARG A 221 6.41 2.39 -11.72
N ASP A 222 5.41 2.06 -12.52
CA ASP A 222 4.33 2.99 -12.86
C ASP A 222 3.54 3.39 -11.59
N VAL A 223 3.44 2.47 -10.60
CA VAL A 223 2.78 2.71 -9.32
C VAL A 223 3.70 3.41 -8.33
N SER A 224 4.91 2.88 -8.13
CA SER A 224 5.84 3.42 -7.13
C SER A 224 6.24 4.87 -7.41
N ALA A 225 6.33 5.28 -8.68
CA ALA A 225 6.61 6.66 -9.05
C ALA A 225 5.55 7.64 -8.54
N VAL A 226 4.26 7.28 -8.67
CA VAL A 226 3.13 8.10 -8.18
C VAL A 226 3.10 8.11 -6.64
N VAL A 227 3.35 6.96 -6.00
CA VAL A 227 3.43 6.89 -4.53
C VAL A 227 4.51 7.83 -4.01
N LEU A 228 5.71 7.81 -4.59
CA LEU A 228 6.81 8.67 -4.16
C LEU A 228 6.58 10.14 -4.50
N TRP A 229 5.81 10.46 -5.54
CA TRP A 229 5.37 11.84 -5.78
C TRP A 229 4.41 12.29 -4.66
N LEU A 230 3.44 11.46 -4.27
CA LEU A 230 2.52 11.79 -3.17
C LEU A 230 3.24 11.96 -1.82
N LEU A 231 4.38 11.29 -1.60
CA LEU A 231 5.24 11.46 -0.41
C LEU A 231 6.17 12.68 -0.51
N SER A 232 6.20 13.38 -1.64
CA SER A 232 7.14 14.50 -1.85
C SER A 232 6.53 15.87 -1.52
N ALA A 233 7.39 16.88 -1.40
CA ALA A 233 6.97 18.28 -1.25
C ALA A 233 6.21 18.82 -2.47
N GLU A 234 6.42 18.25 -3.66
CA GLU A 234 5.70 18.60 -4.88
C GLU A 234 4.19 18.35 -4.78
N ALA A 235 3.79 17.39 -3.91
CA ALA A 235 2.39 17.10 -3.60
C ALA A 235 1.88 17.79 -2.33
N SER A 236 2.51 18.86 -1.87
CA SER A 236 2.24 19.53 -0.57
C SER A 236 0.79 20.01 -0.39
N TYR A 237 0.06 20.27 -1.47
CA TYR A 237 -1.35 20.69 -1.42
C TYR A 237 -2.33 19.54 -1.77
N VAL A 238 -1.83 18.30 -1.85
CA VAL A 238 -2.62 17.10 -2.19
C VAL A 238 -2.85 16.29 -0.92
N THR A 239 -4.08 16.25 -0.44
CA THR A 239 -4.53 15.38 0.66
C THR A 239 -5.99 14.96 0.45
N GLY A 240 -6.34 13.75 0.84
CA GLY A 240 -7.66 13.15 0.60
C GLY A 240 -7.91 12.73 -0.85
N SER A 241 -6.89 12.79 -1.69
CA SER A 241 -6.98 12.43 -3.10
C SER A 241 -6.76 10.93 -3.31
N ILE A 242 -7.47 10.40 -4.31
CA ILE A 242 -7.34 9.01 -4.74
C ILE A 242 -6.97 9.02 -6.22
N VAL A 243 -5.74 8.62 -6.53
CA VAL A 243 -5.16 8.73 -7.87
C VAL A 243 -5.31 7.40 -8.60
N ASP A 244 -6.02 7.39 -9.72
CA ASP A 244 -6.15 6.20 -10.56
C ASP A 244 -4.86 5.97 -11.38
N ILE A 245 -4.33 4.75 -11.33
CA ILE A 245 -3.15 4.31 -12.09
C ILE A 245 -3.55 3.07 -12.91
N SER A 246 -4.49 3.26 -13.83
CA SER A 246 -5.17 2.17 -14.54
C SER A 246 -4.92 2.18 -16.06
N GLY A 247 -4.05 3.08 -16.55
CA GLY A 247 -3.83 3.24 -17.99
C GLY A 247 -5.05 3.76 -18.74
N GLY A 248 -5.94 4.49 -18.03
CA GLY A 248 -7.18 5.05 -18.61
C GLY A 248 -8.39 4.10 -18.57
N ARG A 249 -8.23 2.86 -18.11
CA ARG A 249 -9.32 1.87 -18.09
C ARG A 249 -10.48 2.25 -17.17
N ASP A 250 -10.19 2.85 -16.05
CA ASP A 250 -11.17 3.06 -14.96
C ASP A 250 -11.44 4.55 -14.70
N THR A 251 -11.17 5.40 -15.68
CA THR A 251 -11.40 6.85 -15.65
C THR A 251 -12.81 7.20 -16.09
N GLN A 252 -13.78 7.14 -15.19
CA GLN A 252 -15.09 7.80 -15.36
C GLN A 252 -15.50 8.44 -14.04
#